data_6686a017fac2dd68b2f4bef543cfc995
#
_entry.id   6686a017fac2dd68b2f4bef543cfc995
#
_cell.length_a   1.000
_cell.length_b   1.000
_cell.length_c   1.000
_cell.angle_alpha   90.00
_cell.angle_beta   90.00
_cell.angle_gamma   90.00
#
_symmetry.space_group_name_H-M   'P 1'
#
loop_
_entity.id
_entity.type
_entity.pdbx_description
1 polymer ?
#
loop_
_entity_poly.entity_id
_entity_poly.type
_entity_poly.pdbx_seq_one_letter_code
_entity_poly.pdbx_strand_id
1 'polypeptide(L)'
;ILILIFQEYFKYNKNSFIIGSLILLVIAITITMGFIKNAPSITLNKKGITFKNQFYWWHDLSSAKLTGKGGMIFTSGECAKLTFNDSTEIKIIDDFYSNIAEIKCFIQQIVIEKKDKIEEFNHEIDSLELTKEDATTYNGNPIFTLSGIMMWGLMVLFLVVPVINSVGNIISKAYAFLFFLSALLYLLFSRMYHSFKISDQYLQVKKNYFFWRKEVYEINLIKEIVFYRYSRHSNGVIVITKDFNSKSFLVANLSDKTLLRMKKDLEGKKIKVRNECISEN
;
A
#
# COMPACT_ATOMS: atom_id res chain seq x y z
N ILE A 1 -22.17 -3.24 25.55
CA ILE A 1 -22.98 -2.00 25.55
C ILE A 1 -23.37 -1.63 24.13
N LEU A 2 -22.46 -1.43 23.18
CA LEU A 2 -22.79 -1.12 21.78
C LEU A 2 -23.73 -2.17 21.16
N ILE A 3 -23.47 -3.46 21.38
CA ILE A 3 -24.32 -4.54 20.88
C ILE A 3 -25.72 -4.51 21.56
N LEU A 4 -25.79 -4.20 22.84
CA LEU A 4 -27.06 -4.06 23.54
C LEU A 4 -27.81 -2.80 23.12
N ILE A 5 -27.12 -1.68 22.93
CA ILE A 5 -27.69 -0.46 22.37
C ILE A 5 -28.16 -0.71 20.94
N PHE A 6 -27.38 -1.44 20.14
CA PHE A 6 -27.76 -1.87 18.81
C PHE A 6 -28.98 -2.79 18.86
N GLN A 7 -28.98 -3.82 19.73
CA GLN A 7 -30.11 -4.73 19.85
C GLN A 7 -31.40 -4.02 20.32
N GLU A 8 -31.32 -3.13 21.30
CA GLU A 8 -32.49 -2.32 21.70
C GLU A 8 -32.92 -1.34 20.61
N TYR A 9 -31.99 -0.63 20.01
CA TYR A 9 -32.28 0.30 18.90
C TYR A 9 -32.96 -0.42 17.72
N PHE A 10 -32.47 -1.61 17.36
CA PHE A 10 -33.05 -2.40 16.28
C PHE A 10 -34.37 -3.08 16.64
N LYS A 11 -34.58 -3.39 17.91
CA LYS A 11 -35.90 -3.89 18.39
C LYS A 11 -37.00 -2.86 18.22
N TYR A 12 -36.64 -1.59 18.39
CA TYR A 12 -37.62 -0.47 18.27
C TYR A 12 -37.72 0.13 16.86
N ASN A 13 -36.75 -0.11 15.99
CA ASN A 13 -36.67 0.59 14.70
C ASN A 13 -36.31 -0.31 13.54
N LYS A 14 -37.12 -1.36 13.30
CA LYS A 14 -36.95 -2.32 12.22
C LYS A 14 -36.78 -1.68 10.84
N ASN A 15 -37.45 -0.57 10.60
CA ASN A 15 -37.37 0.17 9.33
C ASN A 15 -36.01 0.86 9.14
N SER A 16 -35.39 1.40 10.20
CA SER A 16 -34.10 2.04 10.13
C SER A 16 -32.97 1.05 9.81
N PHE A 17 -33.10 -0.20 10.26
CA PHE A 17 -32.17 -1.27 9.90
C PHE A 17 -32.26 -1.62 8.41
N ILE A 18 -33.47 -1.76 7.89
CA ILE A 18 -33.71 -2.05 6.46
C ILE A 18 -33.16 -0.89 5.61
N ILE A 19 -33.42 0.35 5.97
CA ILE A 19 -32.92 1.54 5.27
C ILE A 19 -31.39 1.59 5.32
N GLY A 20 -30.79 1.37 6.49
CA GLY A 20 -29.32 1.34 6.63
C GLY A 20 -28.66 0.23 5.80
N SER A 21 -29.24 -0.97 5.80
CA SER A 21 -28.76 -2.10 4.99
C SER A 21 -28.88 -1.80 3.49
N LEU A 22 -29.95 -1.13 3.08
CA LEU A 22 -30.19 -0.75 1.69
C LEU A 22 -29.18 0.30 1.21
N ILE A 23 -28.87 1.28 2.06
CA ILE A 23 -27.82 2.28 1.79
C ILE A 23 -26.46 1.60 1.62
N LEU A 24 -26.08 0.70 2.53
CA LEU A 24 -24.83 -0.05 2.43
C LEU A 24 -24.76 -0.90 1.15
N LEU A 25 -25.87 -1.54 0.78
CA LEU A 25 -25.97 -2.30 -0.46
C LEU A 25 -25.76 -1.41 -1.70
N VAL A 26 -26.40 -0.24 -1.75
CA VAL A 26 -26.23 0.73 -2.85
C VAL A 26 -24.78 1.21 -2.93
N ILE A 27 -24.14 1.51 -1.80
CA ILE A 27 -22.73 1.89 -1.74
C ILE A 27 -21.85 0.75 -2.27
N ALA A 28 -22.07 -0.48 -1.83
CA ALA A 28 -21.31 -1.66 -2.28
C ALA A 28 -21.45 -1.88 -3.79
N ILE A 29 -22.68 -1.78 -4.33
CA ILE A 29 -22.93 -1.90 -5.78
C ILE A 29 -22.22 -0.77 -6.53
N THR A 30 -22.29 0.46 -6.07
CA THR A 30 -21.65 1.62 -6.72
C THR A 30 -20.12 1.46 -6.76
N ILE A 31 -19.53 1.02 -5.66
CA ILE A 31 -18.09 0.73 -5.60
C ILE A 31 -17.73 -0.39 -6.57
N THR A 32 -18.48 -1.50 -6.55
CA THR A 32 -18.23 -2.66 -7.43
C THR A 32 -18.35 -2.28 -8.91
N MET A 33 -19.38 -1.54 -9.29
CA MET A 33 -19.54 -1.04 -10.66
C MET A 33 -18.39 -0.11 -11.06
N GLY A 34 -17.92 0.73 -10.13
CA GLY A 34 -16.74 1.56 -10.33
C GLY A 34 -15.49 0.73 -10.64
N PHE A 35 -15.26 -0.35 -9.90
CA PHE A 35 -14.14 -1.27 -10.16
C PHE A 35 -14.26 -1.95 -11.53
N ILE A 36 -15.40 -2.55 -11.84
CA ILE A 36 -15.64 -3.26 -13.12
C ILE A 36 -15.42 -2.31 -14.33
N LYS A 37 -15.92 -1.09 -14.23
CA LYS A 37 -15.78 -0.08 -15.29
C LYS A 37 -14.33 0.35 -15.53
N ASN A 38 -13.53 0.41 -14.48
CA ASN A 38 -12.15 0.91 -14.52
C ASN A 38 -11.09 -0.19 -14.64
N ALA A 39 -11.47 -1.47 -14.57
CA ALA A 39 -10.61 -2.63 -14.72
C ALA A 39 -11.03 -3.47 -15.97
N PRO A 40 -10.92 -2.91 -17.17
CA PRO A 40 -11.25 -3.66 -18.37
C PRO A 40 -10.27 -4.81 -18.63
N SER A 41 -10.72 -5.83 -19.34
CA SER A 41 -9.83 -6.92 -19.75
C SER A 41 -8.68 -6.40 -20.63
N ILE A 42 -7.50 -6.95 -20.40
CA ILE A 42 -6.30 -6.66 -21.18
C ILE A 42 -5.82 -7.96 -21.81
N THR A 43 -5.58 -7.94 -23.12
CA THR A 43 -4.90 -9.04 -23.82
C THR A 43 -3.68 -8.48 -24.54
N LEU A 44 -2.54 -9.10 -24.29
CA LEU A 44 -1.26 -8.72 -24.90
C LEU A 44 -0.82 -9.79 -25.91
N ASN A 45 -0.31 -9.35 -27.04
CA ASN A 45 0.38 -10.20 -28.00
C ASN A 45 1.57 -9.45 -28.63
N LYS A 46 2.39 -10.12 -29.43
CA LYS A 46 3.56 -9.49 -30.08
C LYS A 46 3.22 -8.37 -31.04
N LYS A 47 1.97 -8.26 -31.50
CA LYS A 47 1.53 -7.26 -32.49
C LYS A 47 0.91 -6.03 -31.84
N GLY A 48 0.24 -6.19 -30.69
CA GLY A 48 -0.47 -5.09 -30.06
C GLY A 48 -1.10 -5.46 -28.72
N ILE A 49 -1.86 -4.52 -28.19
CA ILE A 49 -2.66 -4.64 -26.98
C ILE A 49 -4.14 -4.50 -27.30
N THR A 50 -4.97 -5.39 -26.76
CA THR A 50 -6.41 -5.20 -26.74
C THR A 50 -6.81 -4.63 -25.38
N PHE A 51 -7.46 -3.48 -25.38
CA PHE A 51 -7.92 -2.78 -24.20
C PHE A 51 -9.36 -2.28 -24.43
N LYS A 52 -10.30 -2.59 -23.54
CA LYS A 52 -11.74 -2.25 -23.71
C LYS A 52 -12.32 -2.72 -25.05
N ASN A 53 -11.94 -3.92 -25.48
CA ASN A 53 -12.34 -4.52 -26.78
C ASN A 53 -11.83 -3.77 -28.04
N GLN A 54 -10.91 -2.81 -27.87
CA GLN A 54 -10.24 -2.16 -28.98
C GLN A 54 -8.80 -2.65 -29.07
N PHE A 55 -8.33 -2.87 -30.29
CA PHE A 55 -6.97 -3.33 -30.56
C PHE A 55 -6.08 -2.14 -30.95
N TYR A 56 -4.92 -2.05 -30.33
CA TYR A 56 -3.91 -1.02 -30.59
C TYR A 56 -2.61 -1.70 -30.99
N TRP A 57 -2.03 -1.27 -32.08
CA TRP A 57 -0.78 -1.83 -32.59
C TRP A 57 0.43 -1.25 -31.87
N TRP A 58 1.46 -2.09 -31.58
CA TRP A 58 2.68 -1.61 -30.96
C TRP A 58 3.49 -0.65 -31.85
N HIS A 59 3.38 -0.75 -33.18
CA HIS A 59 4.06 0.19 -34.07
C HIS A 59 3.52 1.61 -33.99
N ASP A 60 2.30 1.79 -33.50
CA ASP A 60 1.69 3.09 -33.25
C ASP A 60 1.96 3.63 -31.84
N LEU A 61 2.71 2.88 -31.00
CA LEU A 61 3.06 3.31 -29.67
C LEU A 61 4.10 4.45 -29.73
N SER A 62 3.69 5.65 -29.33
CA SER A 62 4.53 6.83 -29.26
C SER A 62 5.39 6.88 -28.00
N SER A 63 4.79 6.54 -26.84
CA SER A 63 5.52 6.49 -25.59
C SER A 63 4.89 5.51 -24.59
N ALA A 64 5.74 4.91 -23.74
CA ALA A 64 5.31 4.04 -22.66
C ALA A 64 6.00 4.43 -21.35
N LYS A 65 5.21 4.81 -20.37
CA LYS A 65 5.67 5.08 -19.01
C LYS A 65 5.08 4.02 -18.09
N LEU A 66 5.90 3.05 -17.68
CA LEU A 66 5.43 1.86 -16.94
C LEU A 66 5.32 2.07 -15.43
N THR A 67 5.84 3.17 -14.91
CA THR A 67 5.70 3.58 -13.50
C THR A 67 5.27 5.03 -13.45
N GLY A 68 4.31 5.35 -12.58
CA GLY A 68 3.82 6.72 -12.44
C GLY A 68 2.58 6.76 -11.55
N LYS A 69 2.23 7.95 -11.10
CA LYS A 69 1.04 8.19 -10.30
C LYS A 69 -0.23 7.98 -11.14
N GLY A 70 -1.11 7.13 -10.67
CA GLY A 70 -2.32 6.79 -11.41
C GLY A 70 -3.32 6.04 -10.55
N GLY A 71 -3.63 6.54 -9.38
CA GLY A 71 -4.68 5.94 -8.54
C GLY A 71 -6.07 6.45 -8.85
N MET A 72 -7.08 5.75 -8.37
CA MET A 72 -8.44 6.28 -8.18
C MET A 72 -8.43 7.37 -7.10
N ILE A 73 -9.55 8.10 -6.97
CA ILE A 73 -9.75 9.21 -6.01
C ILE A 73 -9.34 8.85 -4.57
N PHE A 74 -9.37 7.56 -4.21
CA PHE A 74 -9.08 7.06 -2.85
C PHE A 74 -7.78 6.27 -2.74
N THR A 75 -7.07 6.00 -3.85
CA THR A 75 -5.82 5.22 -3.83
C THR A 75 -4.73 5.96 -4.59
N SER A 76 -3.58 6.15 -3.95
CA SER A 76 -2.36 6.66 -4.61
C SER A 76 -1.59 5.50 -5.24
N GLY A 77 -2.26 4.74 -6.12
CA GLY A 77 -1.66 3.59 -6.78
C GLY A 77 -0.70 3.98 -7.91
N GLU A 78 0.15 3.05 -8.27
CA GLU A 78 0.98 3.11 -9.47
C GLU A 78 0.14 2.82 -10.72
N CYS A 79 0.55 3.35 -11.87
CA CYS A 79 -0.04 3.01 -13.16
C CYS A 79 0.99 2.96 -14.28
N ALA A 80 0.71 2.15 -15.28
CA ALA A 80 1.36 2.27 -16.58
C ALA A 80 0.52 3.16 -17.50
N LYS A 81 1.19 4.02 -18.24
CA LYS A 81 0.60 4.93 -19.24
C LYS A 81 1.22 4.66 -20.59
N LEU A 82 0.37 4.27 -21.55
CA LEU A 82 0.75 4.04 -22.94
C LEU A 82 0.10 5.14 -23.78
N THR A 83 0.88 5.83 -24.58
CA THR A 83 0.38 6.88 -25.48
C THR A 83 0.67 6.45 -26.92
N PHE A 84 -0.34 6.50 -27.78
CA PHE A 84 -0.28 6.13 -29.20
C PHE A 84 -0.20 7.38 -30.09
N ASN A 85 0.17 7.19 -31.35
CA ASN A 85 0.36 8.28 -32.33
C ASN A 85 -0.92 9.08 -32.60
N ASP A 86 -2.09 8.48 -32.46
CA ASP A 86 -3.40 9.13 -32.55
C ASP A 86 -3.76 9.93 -31.28
N SER A 87 -2.82 10.12 -30.36
CA SER A 87 -3.02 10.75 -29.06
C SER A 87 -3.91 9.93 -28.11
N THR A 88 -4.27 8.70 -28.45
CA THR A 88 -4.98 7.81 -27.52
C THR A 88 -4.09 7.45 -26.36
N GLU A 89 -4.64 7.53 -25.16
CA GLU A 89 -3.95 7.24 -23.91
C GLU A 89 -4.60 6.07 -23.18
N ILE A 90 -3.85 5.00 -22.98
CA ILE A 90 -4.26 3.84 -22.16
C ILE A 90 -3.58 3.94 -20.81
N LYS A 91 -4.39 3.94 -19.74
CA LYS A 91 -3.93 3.86 -18.35
C LYS A 91 -4.26 2.49 -17.78
N ILE A 92 -3.24 1.79 -17.33
CA ILE A 92 -3.33 0.50 -16.66
C ILE A 92 -2.99 0.72 -15.18
N ILE A 93 -4.00 0.70 -14.32
CA ILE A 93 -3.85 0.94 -12.88
C ILE A 93 -3.43 -0.37 -12.21
N ASP A 94 -2.35 -0.34 -11.45
CA ASP A 94 -1.74 -1.53 -10.86
C ASP A 94 -2.71 -2.31 -9.97
N ASP A 95 -3.48 -1.62 -9.15
CA ASP A 95 -4.38 -2.21 -8.16
C ASP A 95 -5.52 -3.04 -8.79
N PHE A 96 -5.75 -2.95 -10.09
CA PHE A 96 -6.82 -3.67 -10.77
C PHE A 96 -6.42 -5.03 -11.35
N TYR A 97 -5.11 -5.29 -11.44
CA TYR A 97 -4.62 -6.49 -12.12
C TYR A 97 -3.64 -7.24 -11.23
N SER A 98 -3.97 -8.48 -10.87
CA SER A 98 -3.09 -9.33 -10.06
C SER A 98 -1.78 -9.70 -10.78
N ASN A 99 -1.80 -9.69 -12.11
CA ASN A 99 -0.66 -9.98 -12.98
C ASN A 99 -0.03 -8.72 -13.60
N ILE A 100 -0.16 -7.56 -12.96
CA ILE A 100 0.35 -6.29 -13.50
C ILE A 100 1.86 -6.29 -13.74
N ALA A 101 2.62 -6.98 -12.90
CA ALA A 101 4.05 -7.13 -13.07
C ALA A 101 4.40 -7.82 -14.40
N GLU A 102 3.72 -8.92 -14.72
CA GLU A 102 3.88 -9.64 -15.99
C GLU A 102 3.51 -8.77 -17.19
N ILE A 103 2.39 -8.02 -17.10
CA ILE A 103 1.96 -7.08 -18.13
C ILE A 103 3.05 -6.04 -18.40
N LYS A 104 3.60 -5.43 -17.35
CA LYS A 104 4.65 -4.41 -17.48
C LYS A 104 5.97 -5.00 -17.97
N CYS A 105 6.35 -6.19 -17.49
CA CYS A 105 7.52 -6.92 -17.98
C CYS A 105 7.40 -7.23 -19.48
N PHE A 106 6.23 -7.70 -19.92
CA PHE A 106 5.97 -7.94 -21.35
C PHE A 106 6.19 -6.66 -22.16
N ILE A 107 5.57 -5.55 -21.76
CA ILE A 107 5.69 -4.28 -22.48
C ILE A 107 7.15 -3.81 -22.47
N GLN A 108 7.85 -3.89 -21.34
CA GLN A 108 9.25 -3.46 -21.24
C GLN A 108 10.15 -4.30 -22.16
N GLN A 109 10.10 -5.62 -22.04
CA GLN A 109 11.07 -6.51 -22.69
C GLN A 109 10.73 -6.76 -24.16
N ILE A 110 9.46 -7.04 -24.47
CA ILE A 110 9.07 -7.41 -25.84
C ILE A 110 8.83 -6.18 -26.71
N VAL A 111 8.18 -5.12 -26.15
CA VAL A 111 7.77 -3.97 -26.96
C VAL A 111 8.87 -2.90 -26.99
N ILE A 112 9.42 -2.53 -25.84
CA ILE A 112 10.40 -1.43 -25.75
C ILE A 112 11.81 -1.94 -26.08
N GLU A 113 12.25 -3.03 -25.45
CA GLU A 113 13.60 -3.58 -25.60
C GLU A 113 13.72 -4.52 -26.81
N LYS A 114 12.60 -4.91 -27.44
CA LYS A 114 12.53 -5.79 -28.63
C LYS A 114 13.20 -7.16 -28.43
N LYS A 115 13.11 -7.71 -27.22
CA LYS A 115 13.59 -9.05 -26.89
C LYS A 115 12.64 -10.11 -27.47
N ASP A 116 13.18 -11.24 -27.87
CA ASP A 116 12.37 -12.36 -28.41
C ASP A 116 11.58 -13.10 -27.34
N LYS A 117 12.10 -13.14 -26.10
CA LYS A 117 11.52 -13.85 -24.97
C LYS A 117 11.58 -12.98 -23.71
N ILE A 118 10.65 -13.24 -22.81
CA ILE A 118 10.64 -12.63 -21.46
C ILE A 118 11.70 -13.34 -20.63
N GLU A 119 12.61 -12.56 -20.05
CA GLU A 119 13.57 -13.03 -19.05
C GLU A 119 12.88 -13.03 -17.68
N GLU A 120 12.90 -14.18 -17.02
CA GLU A 120 12.43 -14.28 -15.63
C GLU A 120 13.49 -13.73 -14.69
N PHE A 121 13.07 -12.88 -13.75
CA PHE A 121 13.93 -12.43 -12.68
C PHE A 121 13.82 -13.43 -11.51
N ASN A 122 14.85 -14.21 -11.28
CA ASN A 122 14.93 -15.09 -10.12
C ASN A 122 15.10 -14.24 -8.85
N HIS A 123 14.07 -14.24 -8.03
CA HIS A 123 14.06 -13.61 -6.71
C HIS A 123 14.29 -14.63 -5.59
N GLU A 124 15.09 -15.66 -5.80
CA GLU A 124 15.54 -16.48 -4.69
C GLU A 124 16.44 -15.66 -3.77
N ILE A 125 15.80 -14.84 -2.94
CA ILE A 125 16.45 -14.29 -1.78
C ILE A 125 16.43 -15.43 -0.75
N ASP A 126 17.50 -16.23 -0.78
CA ASP A 126 17.84 -16.99 0.41
C ASP A 126 17.73 -16.02 1.60
N SER A 127 17.18 -16.51 2.70
CA SER A 127 17.10 -15.78 3.97
C SER A 127 18.52 -15.55 4.51
N LEU A 128 19.31 -14.82 3.73
CA LEU A 128 20.64 -14.37 4.09
C LEU A 128 20.49 -13.64 5.42
N GLU A 129 21.05 -14.26 6.45
CA GLU A 129 21.35 -13.56 7.67
C GLU A 129 22.12 -12.32 7.23
N LEU A 130 21.44 -11.16 7.32
CA LEU A 130 22.10 -9.87 7.13
C LEU A 130 23.19 -9.82 8.18
N THR A 131 24.37 -10.29 7.79
CA THR A 131 25.60 -10.12 8.56
C THR A 131 25.69 -8.65 8.95
N LYS A 132 26.32 -8.38 10.07
CA LYS A 132 26.50 -7.07 10.72
C LYS A 132 27.25 -6.05 9.86
N GLU A 133 26.89 -5.92 8.59
CA GLU A 133 27.40 -4.87 7.72
C GLU A 133 26.91 -3.52 8.21
N ASP A 134 27.68 -2.48 8.01
CA ASP A 134 27.38 -1.08 8.32
C ASP A 134 26.11 -0.64 7.58
N ALA A 135 24.96 -0.88 8.19
CA ALA A 135 23.68 -0.55 7.60
C ALA A 135 23.02 0.60 8.36
N THR A 136 22.64 1.64 7.64
CA THR A 136 21.90 2.77 8.17
C THR A 136 20.46 2.36 8.47
N THR A 137 20.02 2.60 9.72
CA THR A 137 18.66 2.27 10.14
C THR A 137 17.79 3.53 10.19
N TYR A 138 16.66 3.48 9.49
CA TYR A 138 15.62 4.50 9.50
C TYR A 138 14.44 3.99 10.30
N ASN A 139 14.35 4.46 11.53
CA ASN A 139 13.29 4.11 12.46
C ASN A 139 12.64 5.39 12.99
N GLY A 140 11.35 5.35 13.23
CA GLY A 140 10.60 6.43 13.86
C GLY A 140 10.06 6.01 15.21
N ASN A 141 9.67 6.99 16.00
CA ASN A 141 9.03 6.75 17.29
C ASN A 141 7.52 6.58 17.07
N PRO A 142 6.96 5.37 17.23
CA PRO A 142 5.55 5.11 16.99
C PRO A 142 4.63 5.67 18.07
N ILE A 143 5.18 6.10 19.23
CA ILE A 143 4.39 6.62 20.35
C ILE A 143 4.09 8.11 20.15
N PHE A 144 5.11 8.89 19.76
CA PHE A 144 5.03 10.35 19.65
C PHE A 144 4.62 10.86 18.27
N THR A 145 4.08 9.99 17.41
CA THR A 145 3.40 10.42 16.19
C THR A 145 1.93 10.69 16.47
N LEU A 146 1.28 11.52 15.66
CA LEU A 146 -0.17 11.80 15.83
C LEU A 146 -1.00 10.50 15.82
N SER A 147 -0.71 9.61 14.90
CA SER A 147 -1.35 8.28 14.84
C SER A 147 -1.03 7.42 16.05
N GLY A 148 0.20 7.50 16.59
CA GLY A 148 0.61 6.81 17.79
C GLY A 148 -0.11 7.33 19.03
N ILE A 149 -0.14 8.63 19.22
CA ILE A 149 -0.86 9.27 20.36
C ILE A 149 -2.34 8.90 20.31
N MET A 150 -2.99 8.95 19.16
CA MET A 150 -4.38 8.53 19.02
C MET A 150 -4.57 7.05 19.36
N MET A 151 -3.71 6.17 18.84
CA MET A 151 -3.76 4.73 19.13
C MET A 151 -3.61 4.43 20.60
N TRP A 152 -2.53 4.94 21.23
CA TRP A 152 -2.26 4.72 22.65
C TRP A 152 -3.30 5.37 23.54
N GLY A 153 -3.78 6.57 23.19
CA GLY A 153 -4.85 7.25 23.89
C GLY A 153 -6.15 6.44 23.87
N LEU A 154 -6.55 5.89 22.73
CA LEU A 154 -7.72 5.01 22.64
C LEU A 154 -7.52 3.71 23.42
N MET A 155 -6.33 3.10 23.36
CA MET A 155 -6.05 1.90 24.14
C MET A 155 -6.15 2.16 25.66
N VAL A 156 -5.54 3.25 26.14
CA VAL A 156 -5.64 3.65 27.56
C VAL A 156 -7.10 3.90 27.93
N LEU A 157 -7.85 4.63 27.11
CA LEU A 157 -9.26 4.91 27.36
C LEU A 157 -10.09 3.61 27.45
N PHE A 158 -9.89 2.67 26.55
CA PHE A 158 -10.66 1.41 26.54
C PHE A 158 -10.22 0.41 27.61
N LEU A 159 -8.98 0.48 28.10
CA LEU A 159 -8.48 -0.43 29.14
C LEU A 159 -8.62 0.17 30.54
N VAL A 160 -8.32 1.45 30.71
CA VAL A 160 -8.22 2.09 32.05
C VAL A 160 -9.59 2.58 32.53
N VAL A 161 -10.37 3.25 31.67
CA VAL A 161 -11.68 3.81 32.09
C VAL A 161 -12.65 2.75 32.61
N PRO A 162 -12.75 1.57 31.99
CA PRO A 162 -13.55 0.50 32.54
C PRO A 162 -13.07 0.02 33.90
N VAL A 163 -11.75 -0.12 34.09
CA VAL A 163 -11.17 -0.59 35.37
C VAL A 163 -11.49 0.39 36.51
N ILE A 164 -11.39 1.70 36.27
CA ILE A 164 -11.69 2.72 37.27
C ILE A 164 -13.17 2.71 37.65
N ASN A 165 -14.06 2.46 36.69
CA ASN A 165 -15.51 2.46 36.93
C ASN A 165 -16.03 1.11 37.47
N SER A 166 -15.19 0.07 37.60
CA SER A 166 -15.58 -1.27 38.04
C SER A 166 -15.55 -1.46 39.54
N VAL A 167 -15.87 -0.43 40.32
CA VAL A 167 -16.05 -0.61 41.78
C VAL A 167 -17.31 -1.45 42.02
N GLY A 168 -17.15 -2.77 42.01
CA GLY A 168 -18.19 -3.73 42.38
C GLY A 168 -18.68 -4.65 41.25
N ASN A 169 -18.21 -5.87 41.23
CA ASN A 169 -18.87 -7.12 40.81
C ASN A 169 -19.32 -7.36 39.37
N ILE A 170 -18.92 -6.62 38.36
CA ILE A 170 -19.24 -7.01 37.00
C ILE A 170 -17.98 -6.92 36.12
N ILE A 171 -17.12 -7.95 36.23
CA ILE A 171 -16.24 -8.30 35.09
C ILE A 171 -17.18 -8.86 34.02
N SER A 172 -17.85 -7.96 33.32
CA SER A 172 -18.89 -8.34 32.42
C SER A 172 -18.33 -8.47 30.99
N LYS A 173 -19.12 -9.11 30.15
CA LYS A 173 -18.94 -9.26 28.69
C LYS A 173 -18.48 -7.95 28.00
N ALA A 174 -18.80 -6.78 28.57
CA ALA A 174 -18.37 -5.47 28.12
C ALA A 174 -16.85 -5.27 28.17
N TYR A 175 -16.15 -5.77 29.21
CA TYR A 175 -14.69 -5.67 29.31
C TYR A 175 -13.99 -6.56 28.28
N ALA A 176 -14.49 -7.79 28.10
CA ALA A 176 -13.96 -8.69 27.09
C ALA A 176 -14.10 -8.06 25.69
N PHE A 177 -15.24 -7.41 25.42
CA PHE A 177 -15.45 -6.69 24.15
C PHE A 177 -14.50 -5.52 23.98
N LEU A 178 -14.32 -4.67 24.99
CA LEU A 178 -13.42 -3.51 24.94
C LEU A 178 -11.95 -3.93 24.81
N PHE A 179 -11.55 -5.00 25.50
CA PHE A 179 -10.23 -5.61 25.33
C PHE A 179 -10.02 -6.12 23.89
N PHE A 180 -10.99 -6.85 23.36
CA PHE A 180 -10.94 -7.34 21.98
C PHE A 180 -10.89 -6.19 20.98
N LEU A 181 -11.68 -5.13 21.18
CA LEU A 181 -11.68 -3.94 20.33
C LEU A 181 -10.33 -3.22 20.39
N SER A 182 -9.72 -3.05 21.57
CA SER A 182 -8.39 -2.44 21.70
C SER A 182 -7.30 -3.28 21.04
N ALA A 183 -7.37 -4.61 21.17
CA ALA A 183 -6.45 -5.52 20.48
C ALA A 183 -6.59 -5.43 18.96
N LEU A 184 -7.82 -5.37 18.45
CA LEU A 184 -8.11 -5.19 17.03
C LEU A 184 -7.56 -3.85 16.51
N LEU A 185 -7.78 -2.75 17.22
CA LEU A 185 -7.23 -1.45 16.90
C LEU A 185 -5.70 -1.47 16.89
N TYR A 186 -5.07 -2.08 17.89
CA TYR A 186 -3.62 -2.26 17.91
C TYR A 186 -3.11 -2.99 16.66
N LEU A 187 -3.75 -4.09 16.27
CA LEU A 187 -3.38 -4.85 15.07
C LEU A 187 -3.53 -4.01 13.78
N LEU A 188 -4.59 -3.20 13.70
CA LEU A 188 -4.82 -2.33 12.54
C LEU A 188 -3.75 -1.23 12.46
N PHE A 189 -3.50 -0.52 13.54
CA PHE A 189 -2.51 0.57 13.58
C PHE A 189 -1.07 0.07 13.45
N SER A 190 -0.76 -1.12 13.99
CA SER A 190 0.59 -1.70 13.88
C SER A 190 1.04 -1.92 12.43
N ARG A 191 0.08 -2.05 11.49
CA ARG A 191 0.37 -2.15 10.05
C ARG A 191 0.88 -0.85 9.43
N MET A 192 0.74 0.28 10.14
CA MET A 192 1.16 1.59 9.64
C MET A 192 2.62 1.93 10.00
N TYR A 193 3.30 1.07 10.76
CA TYR A 193 4.64 1.36 11.27
C TYR A 193 5.66 0.40 10.68
N HIS A 194 6.52 0.94 9.84
CA HIS A 194 7.63 0.22 9.25
C HIS A 194 8.95 0.92 9.55
N SER A 195 10.03 0.16 9.61
CA SER A 195 11.40 0.65 9.66
C SER A 195 12.18 0.10 8.48
N PHE A 196 13.16 0.88 8.02
CA PHE A 196 14.00 0.53 6.90
C PHE A 196 15.43 0.40 7.38
N LYS A 197 16.14 -0.58 6.85
CA LYS A 197 17.56 -0.75 7.05
C LYS A 197 18.21 -0.84 5.68
N ILE A 198 19.15 0.05 5.40
CA ILE A 198 19.81 0.16 4.09
C ILE A 198 21.28 -0.16 4.29
N SER A 199 21.75 -1.20 3.60
CA SER A 199 23.16 -1.54 3.45
C SER A 199 23.61 -1.25 2.01
N ASP A 200 24.83 -1.60 1.67
CA ASP A 200 25.32 -1.45 0.29
C ASP A 200 24.68 -2.44 -0.68
N GLN A 201 24.27 -3.58 -0.20
CA GLN A 201 23.72 -4.65 -1.03
C GLN A 201 22.22 -4.81 -0.90
N TYR A 202 21.63 -4.45 0.27
CA TYR A 202 20.23 -4.79 0.60
C TYR A 202 19.47 -3.62 1.20
N LEU A 203 18.20 -3.55 0.85
CA LEU A 203 17.16 -2.79 1.53
C LEU A 203 16.28 -3.76 2.32
N GLN A 204 16.29 -3.66 3.63
CA GLN A 204 15.40 -4.43 4.50
C GLN A 204 14.27 -3.56 5.02
N VAL A 205 13.05 -4.05 4.88
CA VAL A 205 11.84 -3.45 5.48
C VAL A 205 11.35 -4.35 6.60
N LYS A 206 11.22 -3.79 7.79
CA LYS A 206 10.76 -4.50 8.99
C LYS A 206 9.51 -3.84 9.53
N LYS A 207 8.51 -4.65 9.93
CA LYS A 207 7.38 -4.18 10.74
C LYS A 207 7.83 -3.97 12.18
N ASN A 208 7.58 -2.79 12.74
CA ASN A 208 8.07 -2.45 14.07
C ASN A 208 7.34 -3.17 15.21
N TYR A 209 6.10 -3.62 14.98
CA TYR A 209 5.29 -4.24 16.02
C TYR A 209 4.64 -5.54 15.54
N PHE A 210 4.77 -6.56 16.33
CA PHE A 210 4.04 -7.82 16.36
C PHE A 210 4.31 -8.85 15.27
N PHE A 211 4.70 -8.49 14.04
CA PHE A 211 5.01 -9.48 13.02
C PHE A 211 6.48 -9.40 12.63
N TRP A 212 7.23 -10.44 12.97
CA TRP A 212 8.65 -10.61 12.69
C TRP A 212 8.94 -10.77 11.19
N ARG A 213 7.99 -10.42 10.32
CA ARG A 213 8.20 -10.50 8.88
C ARG A 213 9.12 -9.38 8.45
N LYS A 214 10.29 -9.80 8.01
CA LYS A 214 11.27 -8.96 7.32
C LYS A 214 11.10 -9.19 5.83
N GLU A 215 11.19 -8.13 5.07
CA GLU A 215 11.26 -8.17 3.62
C GLU A 215 12.59 -7.60 3.22
N VAL A 216 13.31 -8.32 2.38
CA VAL A 216 14.65 -7.95 1.94
C VAL A 216 14.63 -7.82 0.43
N TYR A 217 15.21 -6.74 -0.07
CA TYR A 217 15.35 -6.45 -1.49
C TYR A 217 16.83 -6.23 -1.78
N GLU A 218 17.37 -6.88 -2.78
CA GLU A 218 18.69 -6.53 -3.29
C GLU A 218 18.66 -5.16 -3.96
N ILE A 219 19.63 -4.30 -3.65
CA ILE A 219 19.71 -2.93 -4.19
C ILE A 219 19.75 -2.94 -5.73
N ASN A 220 20.47 -3.87 -6.31
CA ASN A 220 20.59 -4.04 -7.77
C ASN A 220 19.31 -4.47 -8.46
N LEU A 221 18.34 -5.07 -7.75
CA LEU A 221 17.04 -5.48 -8.26
C LEU A 221 15.97 -4.41 -8.08
N ILE A 222 16.25 -3.36 -7.32
CA ILE A 222 15.32 -2.24 -7.17
C ILE A 222 15.36 -1.36 -8.42
N LYS A 223 14.20 -1.13 -9.02
CA LYS A 223 14.02 -0.22 -10.15
C LYS A 223 13.81 1.22 -9.69
N GLU A 224 12.92 1.41 -8.72
CA GLU A 224 12.51 2.72 -8.24
C GLU A 224 11.91 2.61 -6.84
N ILE A 225 12.13 3.64 -6.01
CA ILE A 225 11.44 3.81 -4.73
C ILE A 225 10.59 5.06 -4.82
N VAL A 226 9.32 4.98 -4.39
CA VAL A 226 8.38 6.09 -4.45
C VAL A 226 7.96 6.48 -3.05
N PHE A 227 8.18 7.74 -2.70
CA PHE A 227 7.62 8.34 -1.50
C PHE A 227 6.29 8.98 -1.86
N TYR A 228 5.20 8.51 -1.29
CA TYR A 228 3.86 8.97 -1.61
C TYR A 228 3.09 9.36 -0.36
N ARG A 229 2.07 10.19 -0.53
CA ARG A 229 1.17 10.56 0.56
C ARG A 229 -0.05 9.64 0.57
N TYR A 230 -0.14 8.82 1.61
CA TYR A 230 -1.28 7.92 1.79
C TYR A 230 -2.52 8.66 2.31
N SER A 231 -2.32 9.56 3.28
CA SER A 231 -3.36 10.41 3.85
C SER A 231 -2.80 11.78 4.25
N ARG A 232 -3.64 12.67 4.76
CA ARG A 232 -3.18 13.99 5.25
C ARG A 232 -2.04 13.90 6.27
N HIS A 233 -1.98 12.79 7.02
CA HIS A 233 -1.08 12.64 8.18
C HIS A 233 -0.14 11.44 8.09
N SER A 234 -0.14 10.70 6.99
CA SER A 234 0.74 9.54 6.83
C SER A 234 1.32 9.46 5.44
N ASN A 235 2.63 9.29 5.39
CA ASN A 235 3.39 9.00 4.20
C ASN A 235 3.50 7.48 4.00
N GLY A 236 3.83 7.07 2.79
CA GLY A 236 4.12 5.70 2.43
C GLY A 236 5.35 5.62 1.53
N VAL A 237 5.91 4.44 1.45
CA VAL A 237 7.03 4.11 0.58
C VAL A 237 6.62 2.92 -0.27
N ILE A 238 6.74 3.04 -1.59
CA ILE A 238 6.57 1.92 -2.52
C ILE A 238 7.94 1.50 -3.00
N VAL A 239 8.24 0.23 -2.88
CA VAL A 239 9.44 -0.39 -3.49
C VAL A 239 8.98 -1.07 -4.77
N ILE A 240 9.56 -0.67 -5.90
CA ILE A 240 9.31 -1.25 -7.23
C ILE A 240 10.58 -1.93 -7.69
N THR A 241 10.51 -3.21 -7.96
CA THR A 241 11.62 -4.01 -8.47
C THR A 241 11.71 -3.98 -10.00
N LYS A 242 12.81 -4.45 -10.57
CA LYS A 242 13.04 -4.44 -12.03
C LYS A 242 12.03 -5.29 -12.81
N ASP A 243 11.46 -6.30 -12.18
CA ASP A 243 10.35 -7.10 -12.68
C ASP A 243 8.97 -6.44 -12.46
N PHE A 244 8.94 -5.18 -12.04
CA PHE A 244 7.73 -4.41 -11.76
C PHE A 244 6.86 -4.93 -10.62
N ASN A 245 7.33 -5.88 -9.81
CA ASN A 245 6.67 -6.16 -8.55
C ASN A 245 6.74 -4.92 -7.67
N SER A 246 5.59 -4.49 -7.17
CA SER A 246 5.49 -3.31 -6.32
C SER A 246 4.91 -3.66 -4.97
N LYS A 247 5.50 -3.11 -3.90
CA LYS A 247 5.00 -3.28 -2.55
C LYS A 247 4.99 -1.97 -1.80
N SER A 248 3.86 -1.65 -1.20
CA SER A 248 3.66 -0.42 -0.44
C SER A 248 3.80 -0.66 1.06
N PHE A 249 4.49 0.28 1.72
CA PHE A 249 4.74 0.28 3.16
C PHE A 249 4.30 1.62 3.73
N LEU A 250 3.37 1.60 4.67
CA LEU A 250 2.96 2.79 5.39
C LEU A 250 4.03 3.16 6.43
N VAL A 251 4.40 4.43 6.48
CA VAL A 251 5.50 4.92 7.33
C VAL A 251 5.05 6.07 8.22
N ALA A 252 3.89 5.89 8.86
CA ALA A 252 3.30 6.89 9.74
C ALA A 252 4.20 7.30 10.92
N ASN A 253 5.22 6.50 11.22
CA ASN A 253 6.21 6.74 12.28
C ASN A 253 7.46 7.50 11.81
N LEU A 254 7.68 7.66 10.50
CA LEU A 254 8.84 8.37 9.98
C LEU A 254 8.51 9.85 9.72
N SER A 255 9.39 10.73 10.19
CA SER A 255 9.28 12.16 9.89
C SER A 255 9.75 12.47 8.46
N ASP A 256 9.28 13.57 7.90
CA ASP A 256 9.72 14.05 6.58
C ASP A 256 11.24 14.21 6.52
N LYS A 257 11.86 14.72 7.58
CA LYS A 257 13.32 14.82 7.71
C LYS A 257 14.03 13.46 7.62
N THR A 258 13.43 12.41 8.19
CA THR A 258 13.97 11.04 8.14
C THR A 258 13.84 10.49 6.72
N LEU A 259 12.70 10.71 6.06
CA LEU A 259 12.48 10.28 4.69
C LEU A 259 13.41 11.01 3.70
N LEU A 260 13.67 12.31 3.89
CA LEU A 260 14.64 13.05 3.07
C LEU A 260 16.08 12.54 3.24
N ARG A 261 16.49 12.15 4.46
CA ARG A 261 17.78 11.49 4.64
C ARG A 261 17.84 10.14 3.94
N MET A 262 16.77 9.33 4.10
CA MET A 262 16.64 8.04 3.42
C MET A 262 16.70 8.21 1.89
N LYS A 263 16.08 9.27 1.33
CA LYS A 263 16.18 9.61 -0.09
C LYS A 263 17.61 9.79 -0.53
N LYS A 264 18.38 10.63 0.19
CA LYS A 264 19.79 10.92 -0.14
C LYS A 264 20.65 9.67 -0.14
N ASP A 265 20.45 8.78 0.84
CA ASP A 265 21.20 7.52 0.92
C ASP A 265 20.84 6.57 -0.23
N LEU A 266 19.57 6.48 -0.60
CA LEU A 266 19.11 5.67 -1.73
C LEU A 266 19.65 6.20 -3.06
N GLU A 267 19.62 7.51 -3.27
CA GLU A 267 20.17 8.16 -4.46
C GLU A 267 21.70 7.99 -4.53
N GLY A 268 22.39 8.05 -3.39
CA GLY A 268 23.82 7.74 -3.29
C GLY A 268 24.16 6.31 -3.75
N LYS A 269 23.22 5.37 -3.61
CA LYS A 269 23.32 3.99 -4.10
C LYS A 269 22.80 3.82 -5.54
N LYS A 270 22.55 4.94 -6.25
CA LYS A 270 22.05 4.99 -7.65
C LYS A 270 20.64 4.40 -7.81
N ILE A 271 19.85 4.33 -6.75
CA ILE A 271 18.44 3.99 -6.82
C ILE A 271 17.67 5.25 -7.19
N LYS A 272 16.82 5.14 -8.20
CA LYS A 272 15.91 6.22 -8.56
C LYS A 272 14.86 6.40 -7.46
N VAL A 273 14.76 7.61 -6.90
CA VAL A 273 13.74 7.94 -5.90
C VAL A 273 12.79 9.00 -6.46
N ARG A 274 11.48 8.66 -6.48
CA ARG A 274 10.42 9.60 -6.85
C ARG A 274 9.75 10.11 -5.58
N ASN A 275 9.84 11.40 -5.34
CA ASN A 275 9.24 12.04 -4.17
C ASN A 275 7.94 12.76 -4.59
N GLU A 276 6.80 12.25 -4.11
CA GLU A 276 5.46 12.78 -4.40
C GLU A 276 4.77 13.40 -3.16
N CYS A 277 5.44 13.44 -2.02
CA CYS A 277 4.78 13.81 -0.77
C CYS A 277 5.51 14.84 0.08
N ILE A 278 6.83 14.98 -0.07
CA ILE A 278 7.66 15.82 0.82
C ILE A 278 8.18 17.01 0.03
N SER A 279 7.96 18.24 0.53
CA SER A 279 8.58 19.43 -0.02
C SER A 279 10.08 19.45 0.33
N GLU A 280 10.91 19.74 -0.66
CA GLU A 280 12.37 19.81 -0.54
C GLU A 280 12.85 21.25 -0.23
N ASN A 281 12.11 21.96 0.67
CA ASN A 281 12.51 23.30 1.08
C ASN A 281 13.66 23.26 2.07
#